data_5b19b6a4ccef62b18b53b206197fe719
#
_entry.id   5b19b6a4ccef62b18b53b206197fe719
#
_cell.length_a   1.000
_cell.length_b   1.000
_cell.length_c   1.000
_cell.angle_alpha   90.00
_cell.angle_beta   90.00
_cell.angle_gamma   90.00
#
_symmetry.space_group_name_H-M   'P 1'
#
loop_
_entity.id
_entity.type
_entity.pdbx_description
1 polymer ?
#
loop_
_entity_poly.entity_id
_entity_poly.type
_entity_poly.pdbx_seq_one_letter_code
_entity_poly.pdbx_strand_id
1 'polypeptide(L)'
;MSAVDIEKQLYFQWCAFITNPQHHDIRLGQWFSIHYLKAEDSVTHKFWNATTLEAQRYIIQWLEDHCYTDTLPPKIEEARYGN
;
A
#
# COMPACT_ATOMS: atom_id res chain seq x y z
N MET A 1 -3.70 18.73 -1.36
CA MET A 1 -3.49 17.38 -0.82
C MET A 1 -2.00 17.07 -0.89
N SER A 2 -1.46 16.30 0.03
CA SER A 2 -0.05 15.95 0.06
C SER A 2 0.10 14.43 0.07
N ALA A 3 1.35 13.95 -0.10
CA ALA A 3 1.61 12.52 0.01
C ALA A 3 1.19 11.97 1.38
N VAL A 4 1.35 12.76 2.42
CA VAL A 4 0.92 12.37 3.77
C VAL A 4 -0.59 12.18 3.82
N ASP A 5 -1.35 13.08 3.22
CA ASP A 5 -2.80 12.96 3.18
C ASP A 5 -3.25 11.74 2.39
N ILE A 6 -2.56 11.46 1.28
CA ILE A 6 -2.87 10.29 0.46
C ILE A 6 -2.56 9.02 1.24
N GLU A 7 -1.44 8.99 1.96
CA GLU A 7 -1.10 7.84 2.79
C GLU A 7 -2.17 7.58 3.85
N LYS A 8 -2.71 8.63 4.46
CA LYS A 8 -3.79 8.46 5.43
C LYS A 8 -5.03 7.83 4.82
N GLN A 9 -5.38 8.21 3.60
CA GLN A 9 -6.50 7.60 2.89
C GLN A 9 -6.22 6.12 2.61
N LEU A 10 -5.01 5.79 2.21
CA LEU A 10 -4.61 4.40 1.97
C LEU A 10 -4.64 3.60 3.26
N TYR A 11 -4.21 4.19 4.35
CA TYR A 11 -4.26 3.55 5.66
C TYR A 11 -5.69 3.18 6.04
N PHE A 12 -6.64 4.08 5.84
CA PHE A 12 -8.04 3.81 6.12
C PHE A 12 -8.60 2.71 5.20
N GLN A 13 -8.19 2.69 3.93
CA GLN A 13 -8.60 1.62 3.02
C GLN A 13 -8.08 0.26 3.51
N TRP A 14 -6.84 0.21 3.98
CA TRP A 14 -6.27 -1.00 4.54
C TRP A 14 -7.03 -1.42 5.80
N CYS A 15 -7.35 -0.48 6.69
CA CYS A 15 -8.12 -0.80 7.89
C CYS A 15 -9.47 -1.44 7.55
N ALA A 16 -10.16 -0.90 6.55
CA ALA A 16 -11.42 -1.47 6.09
C ALA A 16 -11.21 -2.87 5.50
N PHE A 17 -10.13 -3.07 4.78
CA PHE A 17 -9.80 -4.35 4.16
C PHE A 17 -9.56 -5.44 5.21
N ILE A 18 -8.85 -5.13 6.29
CA ILE A 18 -8.53 -6.13 7.32
C ILE A 18 -9.65 -6.38 8.31
N THR A 19 -10.77 -5.68 8.20
CA THR A 19 -11.96 -6.03 9.00
C THR A 19 -12.56 -7.35 8.54
N ASN A 20 -12.32 -7.76 7.30
CA ASN A 20 -12.73 -9.08 6.83
C ASN A 20 -11.83 -10.13 7.47
N PRO A 21 -12.40 -11.13 8.18
CA PRO A 21 -11.58 -12.16 8.84
C PRO A 21 -10.62 -12.90 7.91
N GLN A 22 -10.92 -12.97 6.62
CA GLN A 22 -10.04 -13.63 5.66
C GLN A 22 -8.77 -12.82 5.40
N HIS A 23 -8.76 -11.54 5.76
CA HIS A 23 -7.66 -10.64 5.45
C HIS A 23 -7.00 -10.01 6.68
N HIS A 24 -7.41 -10.43 7.89
CA HIS A 24 -6.95 -9.76 9.11
C HIS A 24 -5.45 -9.87 9.35
N ASP A 25 -4.78 -10.84 8.74
CA ASP A 25 -3.34 -11.04 8.89
C ASP A 25 -2.50 -10.22 7.91
N ILE A 26 -3.14 -9.53 6.98
CA ILE A 26 -2.41 -8.81 5.94
C ILE A 26 -2.00 -7.44 6.47
N ARG A 27 -0.69 -7.20 6.52
CA ARG A 27 -0.14 -5.94 7.00
C ARG A 27 -0.24 -4.86 5.94
N LEU A 28 -0.11 -3.60 6.37
CA LEU A 28 -0.23 -2.44 5.49
C LEU A 28 0.70 -2.52 4.28
N GLY A 29 1.98 -2.85 4.50
CA GLY A 29 2.93 -2.95 3.41
C GLY A 29 2.62 -4.07 2.44
N GLN A 30 2.09 -5.19 2.95
CA GLN A 30 1.65 -6.30 2.13
C GLN A 30 0.46 -5.91 1.28
N TRP A 31 -0.54 -5.25 1.89
CA TRP A 31 -1.72 -4.77 1.19
C TRP A 31 -1.32 -3.77 0.09
N PHE A 32 -0.43 -2.84 0.42
CA PHE A 32 0.03 -1.86 -0.56
C PHE A 32 0.75 -2.54 -1.73
N SER A 33 1.59 -3.52 -1.43
CA SER A 33 2.30 -4.27 -2.47
C SER A 33 1.34 -4.99 -3.41
N ILE A 34 0.31 -5.61 -2.84
CA ILE A 34 -0.67 -6.36 -3.62
C ILE A 34 -1.42 -5.45 -4.59
N HIS A 35 -1.79 -4.25 -4.14
CA HIS A 35 -2.67 -3.39 -4.91
C HIS A 35 -1.96 -2.33 -5.74
N TYR A 36 -0.71 -1.99 -5.42
CA TYR A 36 -0.03 -0.86 -6.05
C TYR A 36 1.35 -1.18 -6.61
N LEU A 37 1.96 -2.27 -6.19
CA LEU A 37 3.30 -2.63 -6.65
C LEU A 37 3.25 -3.89 -7.51
N LYS A 38 4.12 -3.94 -8.50
CA LYS A 38 4.27 -5.15 -9.32
C LYS A 38 5.17 -6.13 -8.60
N ALA A 39 4.97 -7.42 -8.87
CA ALA A 39 5.75 -8.47 -8.21
C ALA A 39 7.25 -8.33 -8.45
N GLU A 40 7.62 -7.85 -9.62
CA GLU A 40 9.02 -7.69 -10.02
C GLU A 40 9.65 -6.38 -9.53
N ASP A 41 8.89 -5.49 -8.88
CA ASP A 41 9.44 -4.26 -8.34
C ASP A 41 10.42 -4.59 -7.22
N SER A 42 11.62 -4.01 -7.27
CA SER A 42 12.66 -4.27 -6.29
C SER A 42 12.25 -3.81 -4.88
N VAL A 43 11.35 -2.85 -4.78
CA VAL A 43 10.87 -2.32 -3.49
C VAL A 43 9.81 -3.19 -2.84
N THR A 44 9.20 -4.12 -3.58
CA THR A 44 8.12 -4.95 -3.05
C THR A 44 8.54 -5.71 -1.80
N HIS A 45 9.74 -6.28 -1.81
CA HIS A 45 10.26 -7.04 -0.68
C HIS A 45 10.35 -6.17 0.58
N LYS A 46 10.82 -4.95 0.44
CA LYS A 46 10.93 -3.98 1.54
C LYS A 46 9.56 -3.68 2.16
N PHE A 47 8.56 -3.42 1.33
CA PHE A 47 7.19 -3.16 1.79
C PHE A 47 6.60 -4.39 2.47
N TRP A 48 6.86 -5.56 1.90
CA TRP A 48 6.27 -6.81 2.38
C TRP A 48 6.70 -7.13 3.81
N ASN A 49 7.94 -6.79 4.15
CA ASN A 49 8.52 -7.11 5.46
C ASN A 49 8.42 -5.94 6.46
N ALA A 50 7.85 -4.82 6.07
CA ALA A 50 7.81 -3.62 6.89
C ALA A 50 6.78 -3.73 8.02
N THR A 51 7.09 -3.11 9.15
CA THR A 51 6.10 -2.86 10.20
C THR A 51 5.11 -1.83 9.66
N THR A 52 3.98 -1.64 10.35
CA THR A 52 2.98 -0.66 9.94
C THR A 52 3.59 0.75 9.84
N LEU A 53 4.36 1.15 10.85
CA LEU A 53 4.98 2.47 10.85
C LEU A 53 5.98 2.63 9.71
N GLU A 54 6.80 1.61 9.49
CA GLU A 54 7.75 1.62 8.37
C GLU A 54 7.01 1.68 7.03
N ALA A 55 5.96 0.90 6.89
CA ALA A 55 5.16 0.89 5.67
C ALA A 55 4.56 2.26 5.38
N GLN A 56 4.08 2.95 6.39
CA GLN A 56 3.55 4.30 6.22
C GLN A 56 4.61 5.25 5.65
N ARG A 57 5.82 5.18 6.17
CA ARG A 57 6.93 6.01 5.69
C ARG A 57 7.33 5.65 4.27
N TYR A 58 7.40 4.36 3.98
CA TYR A 58 7.74 3.88 2.63
C TYR A 58 6.68 4.29 1.61
N ILE A 59 5.41 4.22 2.00
CA ILE A 59 4.31 4.63 1.13
C ILE A 59 4.40 6.12 0.82
N ILE A 60 4.64 6.95 1.83
CA ILE A 60 4.79 8.39 1.64
C ILE A 60 5.93 8.67 0.65
N GLN A 61 7.07 8.03 0.85
CA GLN A 61 8.22 8.23 -0.03
C GLN A 61 7.92 7.75 -1.45
N TRP A 62 7.27 6.61 -1.58
CA TRP A 62 6.88 6.08 -2.89
C TRP A 62 5.95 7.04 -3.61
N LEU A 63 4.97 7.59 -2.89
CA LEU A 63 4.03 8.55 -3.47
C LEU A 63 4.76 9.79 -3.96
N GLU A 64 5.69 10.31 -3.18
CA GLU A 64 6.48 11.47 -3.58
C GLU A 64 7.34 11.17 -4.79
N ASP A 65 7.99 10.02 -4.80
CA ASP A 65 8.87 9.61 -5.89
C ASP A 65 8.13 9.45 -7.22
N HIS A 66 6.85 9.10 -7.15
CA HIS A 66 6.01 8.90 -8.35
C HIS A 66 5.09 10.08 -8.61
N CYS A 67 5.28 11.19 -7.90
CA CYS A 67 4.50 12.42 -8.07
C CYS A 67 3.02 12.27 -7.76
N TYR A 68 2.66 11.35 -6.89
CA TYR A 68 1.30 11.22 -6.41
C TYR A 68 1.11 12.06 -5.15
N THR A 69 1.06 13.38 -5.34
CA THR A 69 0.89 14.31 -4.21
C THR A 69 -0.48 14.98 -4.20
N ASP A 70 -1.27 14.79 -5.25
CA ASP A 70 -2.59 15.40 -5.37
C ASP A 70 -3.71 14.38 -5.54
N THR A 71 -3.40 13.18 -6.02
CA THR A 71 -4.40 12.16 -6.30
C THR A 71 -3.91 10.81 -5.81
N LEU A 72 -4.87 9.92 -5.53
CA LEU A 72 -4.54 8.53 -5.21
C LEU A 72 -3.94 7.84 -6.43
N PRO A 73 -2.92 7.00 -6.24
CA PRO A 73 -2.39 6.21 -7.35
C PRO A 73 -3.41 5.18 -7.81
N PRO A 74 -3.38 4.78 -9.09
CA PRO A 74 -4.28 3.74 -9.57
C PRO A 74 -3.88 2.39 -8.99
N LYS A 75 -4.86 1.58 -8.64
CA LYS A 75 -4.62 0.21 -8.22
C LYS A 75 -4.27 -0.63 -9.43
N ILE A 76 -3.38 -1.59 -9.22
CA ILE A 76 -3.08 -2.60 -10.23
C ILE A 76 -4.31 -3.49 -10.35
N GLU A 77 -4.83 -3.65 -11.57
CA GLU A 77 -6.04 -4.42 -11.80
C GLU A 77 -5.88 -5.90 -11.51
N GLU A 78 -4.69 -6.43 -11.71
CA GLU A 78 -4.39 -7.82 -11.47
C GLU A 78 -4.26 -8.08 -9.98
N ALA A 79 -5.22 -8.79 -9.42
CA ALA A 79 -5.12 -9.23 -8.04
C ALA A 79 -4.09 -10.35 -7.95
N ARG A 80 -3.14 -10.24 -7.04
CA ARG A 80 -2.08 -11.23 -6.89
C ARG A 80 -2.45 -12.37 -5.98
N TYR A 81 -3.57 -12.27 -5.32
CA TYR A 81 -4.06 -13.35 -4.49
C TYR A 81 -5.56 -13.42 -4.64
N GLY A 82 -6.11 -14.59 -4.33
CA GLY A 82 -7.54 -14.73 -4.35
C GLY A 82 -8.16 -14.98 -5.72
N ASN A 83 -7.36 -15.26 -6.68
CA ASN A 83 -7.85 -15.60 -8.00
C ASN A 83 -7.56 -17.04 -8.32
#